data_e162b76160593bb70ddd48273cb06e83
#
_entry.id   e162b76160593bb70ddd48273cb06e83
#
_cell.length_a   1.000
_cell.length_b   1.000
_cell.length_c   1.000
_cell.angle_alpha   90.00
_cell.angle_beta   90.00
_cell.angle_gamma   90.00
#
_symmetry.space_group_name_H-M   'P 1'
#
loop_
_entity.id
_entity.type
_entity.pdbx_description
1 polymer ?
#
loop_
_entity_poly.entity_id
_entity_poly.type
_entity_poly.pdbx_seq_one_letter_code
_entity_poly.pdbx_strand_id
1 'polypeptide(L)'
;MLMTTMIAAALAAQAAPDTHASAAAPLAAQPASASEDESAVRAVLARYKSAIERLDASGTEALFTEDSAVFETGGVEGTYKEYLAHHLGPELAAFRAFAFSDYAVAVRIEGDLALATETYNYRIETKTGEIAMRRGVATSVLTRTADGWKILVMHNSARKPKGT
;
A
#
# COMPACT_ATOMS: atom_id res chain seq x y z
N MET A 1 -29.13 -39.38 60.16
CA MET A 1 -28.00 -40.16 59.71
C MET A 1 -28.22 -40.63 58.30
N LEU A 2 -27.71 -39.89 57.33
CA LEU A 2 -27.66 -40.37 55.95
C LEU A 2 -26.30 -39.93 55.38
N MET A 3 -25.51 -40.93 55.03
CA MET A 3 -24.24 -40.82 54.35
C MET A 3 -24.50 -40.51 52.86
N THR A 4 -23.99 -39.41 52.36
CA THR A 4 -24.02 -39.10 50.94
C THR A 4 -22.62 -39.31 50.34
N THR A 5 -22.52 -40.32 49.50
CA THR A 5 -21.29 -40.69 48.80
C THR A 5 -21.06 -39.73 47.60
N MET A 6 -19.95 -39.00 47.58
CA MET A 6 -19.52 -38.21 46.43
C MET A 6 -18.78 -39.11 45.43
N ILE A 7 -19.28 -39.17 44.20
CA ILE A 7 -18.60 -39.78 43.05
C ILE A 7 -17.81 -38.69 42.37
N ALA A 8 -16.50 -38.79 42.37
CA ALA A 8 -15.59 -37.94 41.58
C ALA A 8 -15.50 -38.49 40.17
N ALA A 9 -16.03 -37.73 39.19
CA ALA A 9 -15.80 -37.99 37.75
C ALA A 9 -14.53 -37.33 37.32
N ALA A 10 -13.51 -38.09 36.96
CA ALA A 10 -12.29 -37.61 36.32
C ALA A 10 -12.56 -37.34 34.85
N LEU A 11 -12.51 -36.06 34.42
CA LEU A 11 -12.59 -35.68 33.04
C LEU A 11 -11.18 -35.73 32.44
N ALA A 12 -10.92 -36.75 31.61
CA ALA A 12 -9.68 -36.82 30.83
C ALA A 12 -9.76 -35.85 29.66
N ALA A 13 -8.95 -34.79 29.67
CA ALA A 13 -8.76 -33.89 28.55
C ALA A 13 -7.90 -34.61 27.49
N GLN A 14 -8.52 -34.96 26.37
CA GLN A 14 -7.80 -35.38 25.16
C GLN A 14 -7.35 -34.17 24.43
N ALA A 15 -6.03 -33.92 24.33
CA ALA A 15 -5.42 -32.97 23.45
C ALA A 15 -5.50 -33.48 22.01
N ALA A 16 -6.21 -32.74 21.14
CA ALA A 16 -6.18 -32.97 19.71
C ALA A 16 -4.89 -32.38 19.13
N PRO A 17 -4.22 -33.01 18.16
CA PRO A 17 -3.06 -32.43 17.50
C PRO A 17 -3.52 -31.34 16.52
N ASP A 18 -3.07 -30.10 16.72
CA ASP A 18 -3.22 -29.01 15.79
C ASP A 18 -2.39 -29.25 14.53
N THR A 19 -2.97 -29.90 13.54
CA THR A 19 -2.43 -29.94 12.16
C THR A 19 -2.98 -28.77 11.38
N HIS A 20 -2.44 -27.58 11.60
CA HIS A 20 -2.55 -26.48 10.63
C HIS A 20 -1.58 -26.73 9.48
N ALA A 21 -1.89 -27.70 8.63
CA ALA A 21 -1.32 -27.75 7.29
C ALA A 21 -1.99 -26.62 6.49
N SER A 22 -1.35 -25.45 6.45
CA SER A 22 -1.67 -24.38 5.52
C SER A 22 -1.34 -24.89 4.11
N ALA A 23 -2.32 -25.51 3.47
CA ALA A 23 -2.27 -25.77 2.04
C ALA A 23 -2.36 -24.41 1.34
N ALA A 24 -1.22 -23.91 0.87
CA ALA A 24 -1.20 -22.82 -0.09
C ALA A 24 -2.01 -23.28 -1.31
N ALA A 25 -3.19 -22.69 -1.50
CA ALA A 25 -3.95 -22.93 -2.72
C ALA A 25 -3.08 -22.57 -3.93
N PRO A 26 -3.03 -23.41 -4.98
CA PRO A 26 -2.29 -23.08 -6.19
C PRO A 26 -2.83 -21.76 -6.74
N LEU A 27 -1.93 -20.80 -7.02
CA LEU A 27 -2.29 -19.56 -7.72
C LEU A 27 -2.93 -19.98 -9.03
N ALA A 28 -4.25 -19.82 -9.14
CA ALA A 28 -4.95 -20.02 -10.39
C ALA A 28 -4.33 -19.08 -11.43
N ALA A 29 -3.95 -19.61 -12.60
CA ALA A 29 -3.43 -18.80 -13.70
C ALA A 29 -4.46 -17.72 -14.03
N GLN A 30 -4.09 -16.46 -13.86
CA GLN A 30 -4.96 -15.32 -14.17
C GLN A 30 -5.19 -15.29 -15.69
N PRO A 31 -6.42 -15.00 -16.15
CA PRO A 31 -6.71 -14.87 -17.58
C PRO A 31 -5.85 -13.75 -18.21
N ALA A 32 -5.58 -13.83 -19.52
CA ALA A 32 -4.70 -12.88 -20.24
C ALA A 32 -5.09 -11.41 -20.03
N SER A 33 -6.40 -11.10 -19.93
CA SER A 33 -6.92 -9.78 -19.60
C SER A 33 -6.47 -9.27 -18.22
N ALA A 34 -6.36 -10.16 -17.23
CA ALA A 34 -5.91 -9.79 -15.89
C ALA A 34 -4.43 -9.41 -15.87
N SER A 35 -3.60 -9.98 -16.75
CA SER A 35 -2.17 -9.62 -16.88
C SER A 35 -1.99 -8.25 -17.57
N GLU A 36 -2.86 -7.90 -18.53
CA GLU A 36 -2.86 -6.58 -19.16
C GLU A 36 -3.28 -5.49 -18.17
N ASP A 37 -4.32 -5.75 -17.39
CA ASP A 37 -4.79 -4.86 -16.34
C ASP A 37 -3.74 -4.65 -15.25
N GLU A 38 -3.10 -5.72 -14.81
CA GLU A 38 -1.99 -5.62 -13.85
C GLU A 38 -0.87 -4.74 -14.40
N SER A 39 -0.51 -4.91 -15.67
CA SER A 39 0.51 -4.09 -16.34
C SER A 39 0.09 -2.63 -16.42
N ALA A 40 -1.18 -2.34 -16.74
CA ALA A 40 -1.71 -0.99 -16.79
C ALA A 40 -1.72 -0.30 -15.42
N VAL A 41 -2.13 -1.03 -14.37
CA VAL A 41 -2.07 -0.53 -12.97
C VAL A 41 -0.63 -0.23 -12.57
N ARG A 42 0.30 -1.13 -12.83
CA ARG A 42 1.74 -0.90 -12.57
C ARG A 42 2.27 0.32 -13.31
N ALA A 43 1.82 0.56 -14.55
CA ALA A 43 2.22 1.73 -15.31
C ALA A 43 1.72 3.05 -14.68
N VAL A 44 0.49 3.08 -14.12
CA VAL A 44 -0.03 4.24 -13.36
C VAL A 44 0.87 4.53 -12.15
N LEU A 45 1.17 3.52 -11.34
CA LEU A 45 2.02 3.67 -10.14
C LEU A 45 3.45 4.07 -10.52
N ALA A 46 4.02 3.51 -11.58
CA ALA A 46 5.35 3.88 -12.06
C ALA A 46 5.42 5.32 -12.56
N ARG A 47 4.37 5.83 -13.21
CA ARG A 47 4.28 7.24 -13.62
C ARG A 47 4.24 8.16 -12.41
N TYR A 48 3.45 7.83 -11.38
CA TYR A 48 3.39 8.58 -10.14
C TYR A 48 4.75 8.59 -9.43
N LYS A 49 5.36 7.41 -9.20
CA LYS A 49 6.71 7.28 -8.62
C LYS A 49 7.74 8.14 -9.37
N SER A 50 7.74 8.05 -10.70
CA SER A 50 8.69 8.79 -11.53
C SER A 50 8.50 10.31 -11.44
N ALA A 51 7.27 10.79 -11.28
CA ALA A 51 6.98 12.21 -11.06
C ALA A 51 7.59 12.72 -9.74
N ILE A 52 7.46 11.92 -8.67
CA ILE A 52 8.06 12.23 -7.37
C ILE A 52 9.61 12.28 -7.47
N GLU A 53 10.22 11.30 -8.14
CA GLU A 53 11.69 11.29 -8.33
C GLU A 53 12.21 12.48 -9.14
N ARG A 54 11.44 12.96 -10.11
CA ARG A 54 11.77 14.16 -10.87
C ARG A 54 11.45 15.46 -10.13
N LEU A 55 10.81 15.40 -8.96
CA LEU A 55 10.29 16.55 -8.22
C LEU A 55 9.31 17.40 -9.07
N ASP A 56 8.60 16.75 -9.98
CA ASP A 56 7.66 17.37 -10.91
C ASP A 56 6.35 16.61 -10.93
N ALA A 57 5.35 17.15 -10.23
CA ALA A 57 4.01 16.57 -10.15
C ALA A 57 3.09 17.00 -11.32
N SER A 58 3.61 17.68 -12.34
CA SER A 58 2.80 18.09 -13.51
C SER A 58 2.16 16.88 -14.18
N GLY A 59 0.84 16.93 -14.36
CA GLY A 59 0.06 15.87 -14.99
C GLY A 59 -0.25 14.67 -14.10
N THR A 60 0.18 14.65 -12.83
CA THR A 60 -0.15 13.55 -11.92
C THR A 60 -1.61 13.53 -11.49
N GLU A 61 -2.32 14.66 -11.54
CA GLU A 61 -3.76 14.70 -11.29
C GLU A 61 -4.55 13.76 -12.22
N ALA A 62 -4.10 13.58 -13.46
CA ALA A 62 -4.72 12.66 -14.42
C ALA A 62 -4.60 11.17 -14.01
N LEU A 63 -3.72 10.84 -13.07
CA LEU A 63 -3.54 9.49 -12.52
C LEU A 63 -4.57 9.14 -11.43
N PHE A 64 -5.31 10.14 -10.94
CA PHE A 64 -6.28 10.01 -9.86
C PHE A 64 -7.70 10.28 -10.35
N THR A 65 -8.70 9.75 -9.63
CA THR A 65 -10.09 10.16 -9.82
C THR A 65 -10.32 11.52 -9.16
N GLU A 66 -11.34 12.26 -9.60
CA GLU A 66 -11.67 13.58 -9.03
C GLU A 66 -12.08 13.48 -7.55
N ASP A 67 -12.74 12.37 -7.19
CA ASP A 67 -13.19 12.04 -5.84
C ASP A 67 -12.19 11.18 -5.06
N SER A 68 -10.94 11.15 -5.49
CA SER A 68 -9.88 10.38 -4.82
C SER A 68 -9.74 10.75 -3.35
N ALA A 69 -9.27 9.80 -2.54
CA ALA A 69 -8.95 10.03 -1.14
C ALA A 69 -7.48 9.69 -0.84
N VAL A 70 -6.77 10.63 -0.24
CA VAL A 70 -5.36 10.47 0.14
C VAL A 70 -5.21 10.50 1.65
N PHE A 71 -4.46 9.53 2.16
CA PHE A 71 -4.09 9.42 3.58
C PHE A 71 -2.57 9.31 3.68
N GLU A 72 -1.98 10.07 4.58
CA GLU A 72 -0.54 10.01 4.82
C GLU A 72 -0.20 10.06 6.30
N THR A 73 0.50 9.02 6.78
CA THR A 73 1.10 8.95 8.13
C THR A 73 0.15 9.40 9.26
N GLY A 74 -1.12 8.94 9.19
CA GLY A 74 -2.18 9.28 10.15
C GLY A 74 -2.96 10.56 9.84
N GLY A 75 -2.62 11.28 8.76
CA GLY A 75 -3.36 12.43 8.23
C GLY A 75 -4.43 12.01 7.22
N VAL A 76 -5.48 12.82 7.12
CA VAL A 76 -6.51 12.76 6.07
C VAL A 76 -6.27 13.98 5.18
N GLU A 77 -5.73 13.75 3.99
CA GLU A 77 -5.24 14.81 3.11
C GLU A 77 -6.31 15.33 2.12
N GLY A 78 -7.49 14.67 2.09
CA GLY A 78 -8.56 14.99 1.17
C GLY A 78 -8.39 14.34 -0.20
N THR A 79 -8.83 15.02 -1.27
CA THR A 79 -8.61 14.60 -2.65
C THR A 79 -7.13 14.74 -3.04
N TYR A 80 -6.72 14.05 -4.12
CA TYR A 80 -5.35 14.21 -4.61
C TYR A 80 -5.02 15.68 -4.99
N LYS A 81 -5.99 16.39 -5.51
CA LYS A 81 -5.83 17.81 -5.85
C LYS A 81 -5.54 18.66 -4.60
N GLU A 82 -6.23 18.41 -3.50
CA GLU A 82 -5.98 19.09 -2.22
C GLU A 82 -4.62 18.69 -1.65
N TYR A 83 -4.31 17.39 -1.63
CA TYR A 83 -3.02 16.87 -1.21
C TYR A 83 -1.86 17.49 -2.01
N LEU A 84 -1.98 17.56 -3.32
CA LEU A 84 -0.99 18.17 -4.18
C LEU A 84 -0.80 19.65 -3.86
N ALA A 85 -1.88 20.38 -3.64
CA ALA A 85 -1.82 21.82 -3.38
C ALA A 85 -1.23 22.18 -2.03
N HIS A 86 -1.56 21.41 -0.98
CA HIS A 86 -1.26 21.79 0.40
C HIS A 86 -0.12 20.98 1.04
N HIS A 87 0.24 19.81 0.51
CA HIS A 87 1.23 18.93 1.08
C HIS A 87 2.34 18.59 0.06
N LEU A 88 2.04 17.77 -0.93
CA LEU A 88 3.04 17.23 -1.85
C LEU A 88 3.77 18.31 -2.66
N GLY A 89 3.04 19.28 -3.22
CA GLY A 89 3.64 20.34 -4.03
C GLY A 89 4.65 21.19 -3.26
N PRO A 90 4.31 21.73 -2.08
CA PRO A 90 5.26 22.40 -1.21
C PRO A 90 6.47 21.56 -0.82
N GLU A 91 6.29 20.27 -0.53
CA GLU A 91 7.40 19.36 -0.21
C GLU A 91 8.34 19.17 -1.40
N LEU A 92 7.81 18.84 -2.59
CA LEU A 92 8.62 18.69 -3.80
C LEU A 92 9.39 19.99 -4.11
N ALA A 93 8.78 21.14 -3.89
CA ALA A 93 9.43 22.43 -4.06
C ALA A 93 10.57 22.68 -3.06
N ALA A 94 10.54 22.05 -1.88
CA ALA A 94 11.59 22.16 -0.86
C ALA A 94 12.75 21.18 -1.09
N PHE A 95 12.55 20.13 -1.90
CA PHE A 95 13.53 19.09 -2.14
C PHE A 95 14.51 19.49 -3.25
N ARG A 96 15.74 19.01 -3.13
CA ARG A 96 16.78 19.04 -4.16
C ARG A 96 16.88 17.71 -4.89
N ALA A 97 16.62 16.61 -4.19
CA ALA A 97 16.59 15.27 -4.75
C ALA A 97 15.66 14.36 -3.97
N PHE A 98 15.03 13.45 -4.70
CA PHE A 98 14.24 12.35 -4.16
C PHE A 98 14.61 11.07 -4.92
N ALA A 99 14.91 9.99 -4.22
CA ALA A 99 15.24 8.73 -4.84
C ALA A 99 14.61 7.57 -4.08
N PHE A 100 13.90 6.70 -4.81
CA PHE A 100 13.45 5.41 -4.29
C PHE A 100 14.52 4.32 -4.49
N SER A 101 14.55 3.36 -3.57
CA SER A 101 15.32 2.13 -3.68
C SER A 101 14.52 0.95 -3.13
N ASP A 102 14.90 -0.26 -3.51
CA ASP A 102 14.23 -1.50 -3.09
C ASP A 102 12.70 -1.46 -3.31
N TYR A 103 12.30 -0.83 -4.43
CA TYR A 103 10.90 -0.63 -4.74
C TYR A 103 10.26 -1.91 -5.28
N ALA A 104 9.23 -2.37 -4.61
CA ALA A 104 8.46 -3.54 -5.00
C ALA A 104 6.96 -3.23 -4.99
N VAL A 105 6.25 -3.76 -5.98
CA VAL A 105 4.80 -3.59 -6.16
C VAL A 105 4.16 -4.96 -6.28
N ALA A 106 3.08 -5.19 -5.55
CA ALA A 106 2.15 -6.31 -5.77
C ALA A 106 0.80 -5.73 -6.18
N VAL A 107 0.17 -6.33 -7.21
CA VAL A 107 -1.13 -5.92 -7.74
C VAL A 107 -2.06 -7.11 -7.74
N ARG A 108 -3.30 -6.88 -7.36
CA ARG A 108 -4.40 -7.83 -7.44
C ARG A 108 -5.58 -7.16 -8.14
N ILE A 109 -6.09 -7.79 -9.19
CA ILE A 109 -7.25 -7.31 -9.96
C ILE A 109 -8.52 -8.00 -9.45
N GLU A 110 -9.55 -7.22 -9.19
CA GLU A 110 -10.88 -7.67 -8.75
C GLU A 110 -11.97 -6.95 -9.56
N GLY A 111 -12.26 -7.45 -10.76
CA GLY A 111 -13.18 -6.81 -11.70
C GLY A 111 -12.67 -5.43 -12.14
N ASP A 112 -13.44 -4.39 -11.86
CA ASP A 112 -13.07 -3.01 -12.19
C ASP A 112 -12.28 -2.29 -11.09
N LEU A 113 -11.86 -3.04 -10.06
CA LEU A 113 -10.98 -2.56 -9.01
C LEU A 113 -9.64 -3.28 -9.04
N ALA A 114 -8.60 -2.57 -8.64
CA ALA A 114 -7.28 -3.13 -8.39
C ALA A 114 -6.80 -2.71 -7.01
N LEU A 115 -6.26 -3.66 -6.25
CA LEU A 115 -5.54 -3.40 -5.02
C LEU A 115 -4.04 -3.48 -5.32
N ALA A 116 -3.32 -2.40 -5.03
CA ALA A 116 -1.87 -2.36 -5.13
C ALA A 116 -1.25 -2.13 -3.76
N THR A 117 -0.17 -2.85 -3.49
CA THR A 117 0.68 -2.61 -2.31
C THR A 117 2.10 -2.38 -2.78
N GLU A 118 2.74 -1.37 -2.19
CA GLU A 118 4.09 -0.94 -2.53
C GLU A 118 4.95 -0.94 -1.27
N THR A 119 6.18 -1.40 -1.41
CA THR A 119 7.20 -1.29 -0.36
C THR A 119 8.45 -0.69 -0.96
N TYR A 120 9.11 0.20 -0.22
CA TYR A 120 10.28 0.90 -0.73
C TYR A 120 11.11 1.51 0.41
N ASN A 121 12.35 1.82 0.11
CA ASN A 121 13.11 2.81 0.83
C ASN A 121 13.16 4.10 0.01
N TYR A 122 13.32 5.25 0.65
CA TYR A 122 13.57 6.48 -0.05
C TYR A 122 14.55 7.39 0.68
N ARG A 123 15.25 8.19 -0.11
CA ARG A 123 16.17 9.22 0.35
C ARG A 123 15.69 10.57 -0.20
N ILE A 124 15.54 11.51 0.71
CA ILE A 124 15.26 12.91 0.37
C ILE A 124 16.52 13.72 0.69
N GLU A 125 16.80 14.70 -0.17
CA GLU A 125 17.73 15.77 0.09
C GLU A 125 17.01 17.09 -0.10
N THR A 126 16.98 17.91 0.96
CA THR A 126 16.34 19.22 0.92
C THR A 126 17.28 20.25 0.29
N LYS A 127 16.73 21.40 -0.17
CA LYS A 127 17.51 22.53 -0.66
C LYS A 127 18.41 23.16 0.43
N THR A 128 18.08 22.92 1.71
CA THR A 128 18.89 23.34 2.87
C THR A 128 20.03 22.36 3.19
N GLY A 129 20.10 21.22 2.47
CA GLY A 129 21.15 20.21 2.65
C GLY A 129 20.84 19.12 3.67
N GLU A 130 19.64 19.10 4.26
CA GLU A 130 19.22 18.02 5.14
C GLU A 130 18.97 16.74 4.33
N ILE A 131 19.38 15.61 4.90
CA ILE A 131 19.15 14.28 4.31
C ILE A 131 18.23 13.48 5.21
N ALA A 132 17.15 12.96 4.64
CA ALA A 132 16.23 12.06 5.30
C ALA A 132 16.20 10.70 4.60
N MET A 133 16.39 9.63 5.36
CA MET A 133 16.21 8.24 4.92
C MET A 133 14.94 7.69 5.56
N ARG A 134 14.11 7.02 4.77
CA ARG A 134 12.85 6.43 5.26
C ARG A 134 12.62 5.06 4.63
N ARG A 135 11.87 4.24 5.34
CA ARG A 135 11.23 3.04 4.82
C ARG A 135 9.74 3.31 4.73
N GLY A 136 9.20 3.20 3.52
CA GLY A 136 7.82 3.47 3.21
C GLY A 136 7.04 2.23 2.79
N VAL A 137 5.74 2.32 2.97
CA VAL A 137 4.74 1.41 2.42
C VAL A 137 3.59 2.24 1.89
N ALA A 138 2.99 1.79 0.79
CA ALA A 138 1.75 2.37 0.29
C ALA A 138 0.74 1.27 -0.04
N THR A 139 -0.54 1.60 0.09
CA THR A 139 -1.66 0.80 -0.38
C THR A 139 -2.54 1.71 -1.21
N SER A 140 -2.80 1.28 -2.46
CA SER A 140 -3.67 2.02 -3.37
C SER A 140 -4.80 1.13 -3.86
N VAL A 141 -6.00 1.70 -3.92
CA VAL A 141 -7.12 1.14 -4.67
C VAL A 141 -7.23 1.93 -5.96
N LEU A 142 -7.18 1.23 -7.09
CA LEU A 142 -7.40 1.84 -8.39
C LEU A 142 -8.74 1.36 -8.95
N THR A 143 -9.38 2.19 -9.74
CA THR A 143 -10.62 1.86 -10.46
C THR A 143 -10.41 2.00 -11.95
N ARG A 144 -11.12 1.16 -12.71
CA ARG A 144 -11.19 1.25 -14.17
C ARG A 144 -12.13 2.38 -14.56
N THR A 145 -11.67 3.26 -15.43
CA THR A 145 -12.45 4.37 -16.02
C THR A 145 -12.43 4.26 -17.54
N ALA A 146 -13.17 5.13 -18.24
CA ALA A 146 -13.11 5.23 -19.69
C ALA A 146 -11.71 5.60 -20.20
N ASP A 147 -10.91 6.31 -19.38
CA ASP A 147 -9.55 6.76 -19.70
C ASP A 147 -8.46 5.77 -19.19
N GLY A 148 -8.84 4.59 -18.73
CA GLY A 148 -7.95 3.59 -18.15
C GLY A 148 -8.01 3.55 -16.62
N TRP A 149 -7.01 2.95 -16.01
CA TRP A 149 -6.93 2.82 -14.55
C TRP A 149 -6.52 4.13 -13.88
N LYS A 150 -7.25 4.52 -12.80
CA LYS A 150 -6.95 5.69 -11.98
C LYS A 150 -6.96 5.33 -10.50
N ILE A 151 -6.14 6.02 -9.72
CA ILE A 151 -6.07 5.86 -8.27
C ILE A 151 -7.32 6.51 -7.64
N LEU A 152 -8.12 5.72 -6.94
CA LEU A 152 -9.27 6.14 -6.18
C LEU A 152 -8.91 6.42 -4.72
N VAL A 153 -8.10 5.56 -4.11
CA VAL A 153 -7.63 5.73 -2.74
C VAL A 153 -6.13 5.47 -2.71
N MET A 154 -5.41 6.31 -2.01
CA MET A 154 -3.99 6.10 -1.70
C MET A 154 -3.75 6.32 -0.22
N HIS A 155 -3.11 5.36 0.43
CA HIS A 155 -2.61 5.51 1.79
C HIS A 155 -1.12 5.18 1.82
N ASN A 156 -0.31 6.14 2.19
CA ASN A 156 1.12 5.95 2.37
C ASN A 156 1.54 6.24 3.82
N SER A 157 2.56 5.57 4.26
CA SER A 157 3.19 5.83 5.54
C SER A 157 4.68 5.50 5.48
N ALA A 158 5.45 6.20 6.30
CA ALA A 158 6.87 6.00 6.35
C ALA A 158 7.42 6.11 7.78
N ARG A 159 8.55 5.46 8.01
CA ARG A 159 9.27 5.52 9.28
C ARG A 159 10.77 5.59 9.06
N LYS A 160 11.51 6.07 10.06
CA LYS A 160 12.96 5.96 10.06
C LYS A 160 13.35 4.47 10.00
N PRO A 161 14.35 4.07 9.19
CA PRO A 161 14.91 2.73 9.27
C PRO A 161 15.32 2.44 10.72
N LYS A 162 15.11 1.19 11.17
CA LYS A 162 15.70 0.78 12.45
C LYS A 162 17.21 0.79 12.24
N GLY A 163 17.94 1.40 13.15
CA GLY A 163 19.41 1.42 13.11
C GLY A 163 19.95 0.00 12.97
N THR A 164 20.84 -0.21 12.03
CA THR A 164 21.71 -1.38 11.93
C THR A 164 22.81 -1.24 12.97
#